data_e3b1b5d57c028030b3bd5f10732953b9
#
_entry.id   e3b1b5d57c028030b3bd5f10732953b9
#
_cell.length_a   1.000
_cell.length_b   1.000
_cell.length_c   1.000
_cell.angle_alpha   90.00
_cell.angle_beta   90.00
_cell.angle_gamma   90.00
#
_symmetry.space_group_name_H-M   'P 1'
#
loop_
_entity.id
_entity.type
_entity.pdbx_description
1 polymer ?
#
loop_
_entity_poly.entity_id
_entity_poly.type
_entity_poly.pdbx_seq_one_letter_code
_entity_poly.pdbx_strand_id
1 'polypeptide(L)'
;MRLLYLNPNATEAMTESMALVARKAAPEVEIVAWTNHLGPTAIQGAEDGDAAVEGLLSLLPKAKDAAVNAIIIGCFDDTGLRRIRAAAHCPVIGIGHAAMSLAALHGSRFGIVTSLDISVPVIAANVDLYGYRDACVGVFASGL
;
A
#
# COMPACT_ATOMS: atom_id res chain seq x y z
N MET A 1 17.98 9.42 5.23
CA MET A 1 16.74 9.32 4.40
C MET A 1 15.61 8.95 5.35
N ARG A 2 14.47 9.65 5.25
CA ARG A 2 13.29 9.42 6.10
C ARG A 2 12.14 8.95 5.22
N LEU A 3 11.62 7.75 5.47
CA LEU A 3 10.49 7.16 4.75
C LEU A 3 9.26 7.14 5.65
N LEU A 4 8.12 7.58 5.12
CA LEU A 4 6.83 7.43 5.79
C LEU A 4 6.15 6.14 5.34
N TYR A 5 5.92 5.23 6.26
CA TYR A 5 5.05 4.08 6.07
C TYR A 5 3.63 4.48 6.50
N LEU A 6 2.71 4.58 5.56
CA LEU A 6 1.37 5.10 5.77
C LEU A 6 0.35 3.96 5.70
N ASN A 7 -0.26 3.64 6.85
CA ASN A 7 -1.32 2.65 6.93
C ASN A 7 -2.66 3.28 6.57
N PRO A 8 -3.37 2.79 5.52
CA PRO A 8 -4.66 3.34 5.12
C PRO A 8 -5.80 3.09 6.11
N ASN A 9 -5.72 2.06 6.95
CA ASN A 9 -6.73 1.76 7.93
C ASN A 9 -6.43 2.36 9.32
N ALA A 10 -7.41 2.30 10.23
CA ALA A 10 -7.33 2.91 11.56
C ALA A 10 -6.71 1.99 12.64
N THR A 11 -6.22 0.80 12.29
CA THR A 11 -5.71 -0.17 13.26
C THR A 11 -4.22 0.06 13.54
N GLU A 12 -3.90 0.66 14.68
CA GLU A 12 -2.53 0.97 15.11
C GLU A 12 -1.62 -0.26 15.18
N ALA A 13 -2.13 -1.38 15.69
CA ALA A 13 -1.36 -2.62 15.77
C ALA A 13 -0.86 -3.11 14.39
N MET A 14 -1.64 -2.86 13.33
CA MET A 14 -1.20 -3.15 11.96
C MET A 14 -0.09 -2.18 11.53
N THR A 15 -0.21 -0.90 11.87
CA THR A 15 0.83 0.09 11.60
C THR A 15 2.16 -0.29 12.28
N GLU A 16 2.09 -0.68 13.54
CA GLU A 16 3.27 -1.09 14.31
C GLU A 16 3.94 -2.35 13.72
N SER A 17 3.12 -3.35 13.35
CA SER A 17 3.61 -4.57 12.71
C SER A 17 4.33 -4.28 11.39
N MET A 18 3.73 -3.45 10.52
CA MET A 18 4.34 -3.04 9.26
C MET A 18 5.63 -2.24 9.47
N ALA A 19 5.63 -1.31 10.44
CA ALA A 19 6.81 -0.52 10.77
C ALA A 19 7.97 -1.39 11.28
N LEU A 20 7.68 -2.40 12.08
CA LEU A 20 8.69 -3.35 12.56
C LEU A 20 9.36 -4.09 11.40
N VAL A 21 8.57 -4.59 10.44
CA VAL A 21 9.09 -5.27 9.25
C VAL A 21 9.93 -4.32 8.40
N ALA A 22 9.43 -3.10 8.16
CA ALA A 22 10.13 -2.10 7.36
C ALA A 22 11.50 -1.71 7.99
N ARG A 23 11.53 -1.46 9.30
CA ARG A 23 12.78 -1.15 10.03
C ARG A 23 13.77 -2.31 10.01
N LYS A 24 13.29 -3.55 10.08
CA LYS A 24 14.13 -4.74 9.99
C LYS A 24 14.71 -4.93 8.59
N ALA A 25 13.96 -4.58 7.55
CA ALA A 25 14.38 -4.68 6.16
C ALA A 25 15.37 -3.59 5.75
N ALA A 26 15.29 -2.39 6.37
CA ALA A 26 16.12 -1.24 6.05
C ALA A 26 16.61 -0.52 7.35
N PRO A 27 17.51 -1.14 8.12
CA PRO A 27 17.92 -0.62 9.44
C PRO A 27 18.67 0.72 9.36
N GLU A 28 19.24 1.06 8.20
CA GLU A 28 19.94 2.33 7.96
C GLU A 28 18.99 3.48 7.55
N VAL A 29 17.69 3.19 7.40
CA VAL A 29 16.68 4.18 6.98
C VAL A 29 15.79 4.54 8.17
N GLU A 30 15.55 5.83 8.35
CA GLU A 30 14.59 6.29 9.34
C GLU A 30 13.16 6.01 8.85
N ILE A 31 12.50 5.02 9.45
CA ILE A 31 11.11 4.66 9.16
C ILE A 31 10.18 5.33 10.17
N VAL A 32 9.37 6.26 9.67
CA VAL A 32 8.22 6.84 10.38
C VAL A 32 6.97 6.11 9.94
N ALA A 33 6.09 5.74 10.86
CA ALA A 33 4.85 5.03 10.51
C ALA A 33 3.65 5.76 11.08
N TRP A 34 2.62 5.99 10.26
CA TRP A 34 1.39 6.68 10.67
C TRP A 34 0.16 5.86 10.30
N THR A 35 -0.83 5.96 11.19
CA THR A 35 -2.14 5.34 11.04
C THR A 35 -3.12 6.37 10.49
N ASN A 36 -3.94 5.98 9.54
CA ASN A 36 -5.07 6.79 9.09
C ASN A 36 -6.27 6.61 10.01
N HIS A 37 -6.33 7.38 11.10
CA HIS A 37 -7.41 7.30 12.09
C HIS A 37 -8.80 7.70 11.55
N LEU A 38 -8.87 8.30 10.35
CA LEU A 38 -10.14 8.62 9.67
C LEU A 38 -10.58 7.52 8.69
N GLY A 39 -9.76 6.49 8.52
CA GLY A 39 -10.09 5.34 7.69
C GLY A 39 -10.93 4.28 8.40
N PRO A 40 -11.36 3.25 7.69
CA PRO A 40 -11.99 2.07 8.28
C PRO A 40 -10.98 1.28 9.12
N THR A 41 -11.45 0.38 9.96
CA THR A 41 -10.58 -0.47 10.81
C THR A 41 -9.75 -1.46 9.99
N ALA A 42 -10.23 -1.87 8.83
CA ALA A 42 -9.54 -2.71 7.86
C ALA A 42 -9.94 -2.29 6.44
N ILE A 43 -9.09 -2.53 5.46
CA ILE A 43 -9.45 -2.34 4.05
C ILE A 43 -9.90 -3.70 3.50
N GLN A 44 -11.19 -3.81 3.21
CA GLN A 44 -11.83 -5.02 2.69
C GLN A 44 -12.55 -4.68 1.37
N GLY A 45 -11.78 -4.54 0.31
CA GLY A 45 -12.30 -4.22 -1.02
C GLY A 45 -12.40 -2.73 -1.33
N ALA A 46 -13.11 -2.40 -2.41
CA ALA A 46 -13.10 -1.06 -3.00
C ALA A 46 -13.75 0.01 -2.13
N GLU A 47 -14.87 -0.30 -1.46
CA GLU A 47 -15.62 0.66 -0.66
C GLU A 47 -14.80 1.19 0.53
N ASP A 48 -14.15 0.29 1.27
CA ASP A 48 -13.24 0.67 2.35
C ASP A 48 -12.03 1.43 1.82
N GLY A 49 -11.52 1.02 0.65
CA GLY A 49 -10.45 1.73 -0.03
C GLY A 49 -10.81 3.18 -0.33
N ASP A 50 -11.98 3.42 -0.90
CA ASP A 50 -12.48 4.76 -1.22
C ASP A 50 -12.70 5.60 0.06
N ALA A 51 -13.26 5.01 1.10
CA ALA A 51 -13.49 5.66 2.40
C ALA A 51 -12.17 6.12 3.07
N ALA A 52 -11.07 5.40 2.86
CA ALA A 52 -9.78 5.74 3.46
C ALA A 52 -9.08 6.94 2.80
N VAL A 53 -9.40 7.29 1.56
CA VAL A 53 -8.58 8.19 0.73
C VAL A 53 -8.51 9.61 1.30
N GLU A 54 -9.63 10.19 1.75
CA GLU A 54 -9.64 11.56 2.28
C GLU A 54 -8.78 11.68 3.55
N GLY A 55 -8.83 10.66 4.42
CA GLY A 55 -7.96 10.60 5.60
C GLY A 55 -6.47 10.55 5.22
N LEU A 56 -6.11 9.74 4.23
CA LEU A 56 -4.74 9.68 3.72
C LEU A 56 -4.27 11.02 3.15
N LEU A 57 -5.10 11.69 2.35
CA LEU A 57 -4.78 12.99 1.77
C LEU A 57 -4.59 14.05 2.86
N SER A 58 -5.37 14.02 3.94
CA SER A 58 -5.26 14.95 5.05
C SER A 58 -3.93 14.87 5.81
N LEU A 59 -3.21 13.74 5.69
CA LEU A 59 -1.90 13.54 6.31
C LEU A 59 -0.74 14.10 5.48
N LEU A 60 -0.93 14.42 4.21
CA LEU A 60 0.15 14.87 3.32
C LEU A 60 0.81 16.19 3.74
N PRO A 61 0.09 17.22 4.23
CA PRO A 61 0.73 18.43 4.75
C PRO A 61 1.68 18.11 5.90
N LYS A 62 1.23 17.29 6.86
CA LYS A 62 2.08 16.84 7.98
C LYS A 62 3.30 16.05 7.50
N ALA A 63 3.16 15.22 6.44
CA ALA A 63 4.27 14.48 5.84
C ALA A 63 5.32 15.42 5.25
N LYS A 64 4.88 16.51 4.60
CA LYS A 64 5.76 17.56 4.08
C LYS A 64 6.50 18.29 5.20
N ASP A 65 5.79 18.69 6.25
CA ASP A 65 6.38 19.39 7.42
C ASP A 65 7.38 18.48 8.17
N ALA A 66 7.14 17.17 8.20
CA ALA A 66 8.05 16.18 8.75
C ALA A 66 9.25 15.86 7.85
N ALA A 67 9.36 16.53 6.69
CA ALA A 67 10.45 16.38 5.72
C ALA A 67 10.71 14.91 5.31
N VAL A 68 9.64 14.11 5.09
CA VAL A 68 9.79 12.76 4.57
C VAL A 68 10.24 12.79 3.11
N ASN A 69 11.10 11.86 2.73
CA ASN A 69 11.69 11.80 1.40
C ASN A 69 10.89 10.92 0.43
N ALA A 70 10.10 9.97 0.96
CA ALA A 70 9.14 9.18 0.19
C ALA A 70 8.05 8.62 1.12
N ILE A 71 6.91 8.28 0.53
CA ILE A 71 5.76 7.67 1.21
C ILE A 71 5.54 6.26 0.68
N ILE A 72 5.29 5.31 1.56
CA ILE A 72 4.93 3.92 1.24
C ILE A 72 3.50 3.70 1.73
N ILE A 73 2.60 3.34 0.82
CA ILE A 73 1.22 2.95 1.17
C ILE A 73 1.25 1.49 1.61
N GLY A 74 0.95 1.26 2.88
CA GLY A 74 1.02 -0.04 3.54
C GLY A 74 -0.24 -0.89 3.39
N CYS A 75 -0.77 -0.99 2.16
CA CYS A 75 -1.88 -1.86 1.82
C CYS A 75 -1.63 -2.48 0.44
N PHE A 76 -1.87 -3.78 0.30
CA PHE A 76 -1.61 -4.47 -0.96
C PHE A 76 -2.58 -4.06 -2.08
N ASP A 77 -3.76 -3.55 -1.71
CA ASP A 77 -4.73 -2.95 -2.65
C ASP A 77 -4.25 -1.59 -3.21
N ASP A 78 -3.10 -1.10 -2.75
CA ASP A 78 -2.53 0.22 -3.13
C ASP A 78 -3.54 1.36 -2.96
N THR A 79 -4.24 1.33 -1.83
CA THR A 79 -5.34 2.23 -1.47
C THR A 79 -5.00 3.70 -1.70
N GLY A 80 -5.73 4.36 -2.59
CA GLY A 80 -5.57 5.78 -2.88
C GLY A 80 -4.27 6.16 -3.61
N LEU A 81 -3.41 5.20 -3.99
CA LEU A 81 -2.06 5.43 -4.52
C LEU A 81 -2.02 6.51 -5.61
N ARG A 82 -2.94 6.48 -6.58
CA ARG A 82 -2.96 7.46 -7.69
C ARG A 82 -3.26 8.88 -7.21
N ARG A 83 -4.23 9.04 -6.30
CA ARG A 83 -4.61 10.34 -5.75
C ARG A 83 -3.51 10.90 -4.85
N ILE A 84 -2.90 10.06 -4.04
CA ILE A 84 -1.82 10.45 -3.14
C ILE A 84 -0.58 10.84 -3.95
N ARG A 85 -0.22 10.10 -5.00
CA ARG A 85 0.87 10.46 -5.92
C ARG A 85 0.68 11.83 -6.55
N ALA A 86 -0.55 12.16 -6.93
CA ALA A 86 -0.87 13.45 -7.55
C ALA A 86 -0.76 14.65 -6.57
N ALA A 87 -0.93 14.41 -5.27
CA ALA A 87 -0.97 15.45 -4.25
C ALA A 87 0.30 15.53 -3.37
N ALA A 88 1.10 14.47 -3.31
CA ALA A 88 2.27 14.39 -2.45
C ALA A 88 3.43 15.29 -2.96
N HIS A 89 4.24 15.78 -2.03
CA HIS A 89 5.46 16.55 -2.29
C HIS A 89 6.68 15.68 -2.64
N CYS A 90 6.58 14.36 -2.51
CA CYS A 90 7.65 13.38 -2.69
C CYS A 90 7.12 12.12 -3.38
N PRO A 91 8.01 11.21 -3.84
CA PRO A 91 7.61 9.94 -4.42
C PRO A 91 6.70 9.11 -3.50
N VAL A 92 5.71 8.43 -4.08
CA VAL A 92 4.79 7.54 -3.36
C VAL A 92 4.84 6.15 -3.99
N ILE A 93 5.04 5.13 -3.18
CA ILE A 93 5.12 3.72 -3.58
C ILE A 93 4.00 2.95 -2.89
N GLY A 94 3.27 2.15 -3.65
CA GLY A 94 2.34 1.17 -3.11
C GLY A 94 3.01 -0.19 -2.97
N ILE A 95 2.76 -0.90 -1.88
CA ILE A 95 3.38 -2.22 -1.66
C ILE A 95 2.89 -3.27 -2.65
N GLY A 96 1.65 -3.17 -3.14
CA GLY A 96 1.11 -4.05 -4.18
C GLY A 96 1.88 -3.88 -5.49
N HIS A 97 2.03 -2.64 -5.97
CA HIS A 97 2.80 -2.34 -7.17
C HIS A 97 4.28 -2.76 -7.04
N ALA A 98 4.89 -2.48 -5.90
CA ALA A 98 6.27 -2.88 -5.65
C ALA A 98 6.46 -4.40 -5.68
N ALA A 99 5.56 -5.15 -5.03
CA ALA A 99 5.59 -6.62 -5.01
C ALA A 99 5.42 -7.21 -6.41
N MET A 100 4.46 -6.71 -7.21
CA MET A 100 4.24 -7.16 -8.58
C MET A 100 5.46 -6.86 -9.46
N SER A 101 6.08 -5.67 -9.30
CA SER A 101 7.29 -5.29 -10.03
C SER A 101 8.45 -6.24 -9.72
N LEU A 102 8.68 -6.54 -8.44
CA LEU A 102 9.73 -7.47 -8.02
C LEU A 102 9.47 -8.89 -8.51
N ALA A 103 8.23 -9.37 -8.42
CA ALA A 103 7.85 -10.70 -8.91
C ALA A 103 8.11 -10.84 -10.41
N ALA A 104 7.76 -9.83 -11.20
CA ALA A 104 7.99 -9.81 -12.64
C ALA A 104 9.49 -9.76 -13.00
N LEU A 105 10.32 -9.11 -12.17
CA LEU A 105 11.77 -9.07 -12.37
C LEU A 105 12.45 -10.40 -12.03
N HIS A 106 11.95 -11.17 -11.06
CA HIS A 106 12.53 -12.44 -10.62
C HIS A 106 12.05 -13.64 -11.43
N GLY A 107 10.88 -13.56 -12.04
CA GLY A 107 10.30 -14.64 -12.80
C GLY A 107 9.43 -14.15 -13.94
N SER A 108 9.20 -15.00 -14.95
CA SER A 108 8.36 -14.65 -16.09
C SER A 108 6.87 -14.61 -15.74
N ARG A 109 6.46 -15.31 -14.69
CA ARG A 109 5.05 -15.39 -14.28
C ARG A 109 4.92 -15.48 -12.76
N PHE A 110 3.84 -14.88 -12.21
CA PHE A 110 3.51 -14.93 -10.79
C PHE A 110 2.00 -15.04 -10.58
N GLY A 111 1.59 -15.52 -9.42
CA GLY A 111 0.21 -15.47 -8.92
C GLY A 111 0.12 -14.62 -7.65
N ILE A 112 -1.06 -14.13 -7.35
CA ILE A 112 -1.34 -13.36 -6.14
C ILE A 112 -2.37 -14.13 -5.31
N VAL A 113 -2.11 -14.26 -4.00
CA VAL A 113 -3.06 -14.82 -3.04
C VAL A 113 -3.40 -13.76 -2.01
N THR A 114 -4.69 -13.49 -1.83
CA THR A 114 -5.22 -12.60 -0.79
C THR A 114 -6.08 -13.39 0.21
N SER A 115 -6.44 -12.80 1.34
CA SER A 115 -7.28 -13.48 2.34
C SER A 115 -8.76 -13.53 1.92
N LEU A 116 -9.29 -12.41 1.38
CA LEU A 116 -10.71 -12.21 1.16
C LEU A 116 -11.07 -12.13 -0.32
N ASP A 117 -12.17 -12.78 -0.70
CA ASP A 117 -12.71 -12.71 -2.07
C ASP A 117 -13.04 -11.29 -2.52
N ILE A 118 -13.50 -10.44 -1.60
CA ILE A 118 -13.86 -9.04 -1.90
C ILE A 118 -12.68 -8.19 -2.36
N SER A 119 -11.43 -8.57 -2.01
CA SER A 119 -10.20 -7.87 -2.45
C SER A 119 -9.74 -8.33 -3.84
N VAL A 120 -10.18 -9.49 -4.33
CA VAL A 120 -9.75 -10.03 -5.63
C VAL A 120 -9.99 -9.07 -6.78
N PRO A 121 -11.18 -8.45 -6.94
CA PRO A 121 -11.42 -7.52 -8.05
C PRO A 121 -10.51 -6.29 -8.02
N VAL A 122 -10.23 -5.74 -6.83
CA VAL A 122 -9.35 -4.57 -6.66
C VAL A 122 -7.93 -4.90 -7.10
N ILE A 123 -7.40 -6.03 -6.61
CA ILE A 123 -6.05 -6.47 -6.93
C ILE A 123 -5.93 -6.82 -8.42
N ALA A 124 -6.93 -7.48 -9.01
CA ALA A 124 -6.94 -7.79 -10.44
C ALA A 124 -6.96 -6.53 -11.31
N ALA A 125 -7.72 -5.51 -10.91
CA ALA A 125 -7.71 -4.22 -11.59
C ALA A 125 -6.32 -3.53 -11.50
N ASN A 126 -5.63 -3.65 -10.36
CA ASN A 126 -4.26 -3.15 -10.20
C ASN A 126 -3.26 -3.92 -11.08
N VAL A 127 -3.38 -5.24 -11.21
CA VAL A 127 -2.56 -6.05 -12.14
C VAL A 127 -2.67 -5.50 -13.57
N ASP A 128 -3.88 -5.20 -14.02
CA ASP A 128 -4.13 -4.63 -15.35
C ASP A 128 -3.58 -3.21 -15.47
N LEU A 129 -3.85 -2.37 -14.48
CA LEU A 129 -3.41 -0.97 -14.43
C LEU A 129 -1.88 -0.84 -14.49
N TYR A 130 -1.16 -1.75 -13.84
CA TYR A 130 0.31 -1.74 -13.77
C TYR A 130 0.96 -2.47 -14.95
N GLY A 131 0.18 -3.06 -15.87
CA GLY A 131 0.69 -3.71 -17.07
C GLY A 131 1.21 -5.14 -16.84
N TYR A 132 0.75 -5.81 -15.78
CA TYR A 132 1.19 -7.17 -15.45
C TYR A 132 0.22 -8.28 -15.87
N ARG A 133 -0.79 -7.98 -16.66
CA ARG A 133 -1.81 -8.95 -17.12
C ARG A 133 -1.20 -10.22 -17.70
N ASP A 134 -0.19 -10.10 -18.54
CA ASP A 134 0.44 -11.26 -19.21
C ASP A 134 1.37 -12.05 -18.27
N ALA A 135 1.90 -11.42 -17.25
CA ALA A 135 2.77 -12.04 -16.26
C ALA A 135 2.01 -12.65 -15.07
N CYS A 136 0.84 -12.09 -14.71
CA CYS A 136 0.03 -12.58 -13.60
C CYS A 136 -0.87 -13.74 -14.04
N VAL A 137 -0.68 -14.93 -13.44
CA VAL A 137 -1.51 -16.12 -13.75
C VAL A 137 -2.88 -16.08 -13.09
N GLY A 138 -3.11 -15.19 -12.15
CA GLY A 138 -4.38 -14.98 -11.47
C GLY A 138 -4.25 -14.37 -10.08
N VAL A 139 -5.38 -13.88 -9.58
CA VAL A 139 -5.55 -13.41 -8.20
C VAL A 139 -6.56 -14.33 -7.53
N PHE A 140 -6.19 -14.90 -6.40
CA PHE A 140 -6.95 -15.94 -5.70
C PHE A 140 -7.17 -15.54 -4.24
N ALA A 141 -8.33 -15.84 -3.69
CA ALA A 141 -8.57 -15.72 -2.25
C ALA A 141 -8.33 -17.06 -1.54
N SER A 142 -7.73 -17.00 -0.35
CA SER A 142 -7.55 -18.20 0.51
C SER A 142 -8.81 -18.52 1.31
N GLY A 143 -9.71 -17.54 1.52
CA GLY A 143 -10.90 -17.70 2.35
C GLY A 143 -10.63 -17.74 3.86
N LEU A 144 -9.47 -17.25 4.31
CA LEU A 144 -9.07 -17.22 5.72
C LEU A 144 -9.47 -15.90 6.39
#